data_01604433daba53b57c60f1e1ccd80146
#
_entry.id   01604433daba53b57c60f1e1ccd80146
#
_cell.length_a   1.000
_cell.length_b   1.000
_cell.length_c   1.000
_cell.angle_alpha   90.00
_cell.angle_beta   90.00
_cell.angle_gamma   90.00
#
_symmetry.space_group_name_H-M   'P 1'
#
loop_
_entity.id
_entity.type
_entity.pdbx_description
1 polymer ?
#
loop_
_entity_poly.entity_id
_entity_poly.type
_entity_poly.pdbx_seq_one_letter_code
_entity_poly.pdbx_strand_id
1 'polypeptide(L)'
;MAHRNLQLGRYDYAGFSAFTMYSVCSLAIPLMIVAMGNSLNFPLDQGGMAAGGALHATRSIFMVAALLVCGMISARLGKRLTMGYTMILVGTGIMLCAFTSAYWMLLPCLMLAGFGEGICEGILTPFVQDLHPKAPERYVNIAHSFWSVGICLAVIVAGGLLTLGVNWRLVLGT
;
A
#
# COMPACT_ATOMS: atom_id res chain seq x y z
N MET A 1 2.12 -20.06 -32.06
CA MET A 1 2.59 -19.26 -30.90
C MET A 1 3.17 -20.22 -29.89
N ALA A 2 4.49 -20.23 -29.70
CA ALA A 2 5.10 -21.15 -28.74
C ALA A 2 4.69 -20.76 -27.32
N HIS A 3 4.04 -21.65 -26.60
CA HIS A 3 3.83 -21.54 -25.16
C HIS A 3 5.19 -21.55 -24.46
N ARG A 4 5.79 -20.37 -24.34
CA ARG A 4 7.00 -20.21 -23.55
C ARG A 4 6.59 -20.36 -22.10
N ASN A 5 6.97 -21.46 -21.43
CA ASN A 5 6.72 -21.71 -20.02
C ASN A 5 7.19 -20.50 -19.19
N LEU A 6 6.38 -20.11 -18.21
CA LEU A 6 6.74 -19.06 -17.23
C LEU A 6 7.93 -19.58 -16.41
N GLN A 7 9.00 -18.83 -16.37
CA GLN A 7 10.14 -19.11 -15.51
C GLN A 7 10.06 -18.16 -14.32
N LEU A 8 9.50 -18.63 -13.21
CA LEU A 8 9.34 -17.86 -11.99
C LEU A 8 10.43 -18.27 -10.98
N GLY A 9 11.11 -17.29 -10.40
CA GLY A 9 12.08 -17.48 -9.33
C GLY A 9 11.61 -16.85 -8.01
N ARG A 10 12.39 -17.03 -6.97
CA ARG A 10 12.07 -16.49 -5.62
C ARG A 10 11.79 -14.98 -5.59
N TYR A 11 12.43 -14.22 -6.46
CA TYR A 11 12.26 -12.78 -6.53
C TYR A 11 10.97 -12.35 -7.24
N ASP A 12 10.42 -13.19 -8.12
CA ASP A 12 9.10 -12.97 -8.71
C ASP A 12 8.02 -13.07 -7.64
N TYR A 13 8.09 -14.11 -6.81
CA TYR A 13 7.16 -14.28 -5.69
C TYR A 13 7.28 -13.13 -4.69
N ALA A 14 8.49 -12.63 -4.42
CA ALA A 14 8.69 -11.45 -3.60
C ALA A 14 8.04 -10.19 -4.22
N GLY A 15 8.21 -9.98 -5.52
CA GLY A 15 7.57 -8.89 -6.26
C GLY A 15 6.04 -8.99 -6.24
N PHE A 16 5.50 -10.17 -6.50
CA PHE A 16 4.04 -10.42 -6.49
C PHE A 16 3.45 -10.22 -5.10
N SER A 17 4.12 -10.73 -4.06
CA SER A 17 3.72 -10.49 -2.67
C SER A 17 3.76 -9.01 -2.32
N ALA A 18 4.77 -8.27 -2.78
CA ALA A 18 4.87 -6.84 -2.56
C ALA A 18 3.73 -6.08 -3.24
N PHE A 19 3.34 -6.44 -4.47
CA PHE A 19 2.17 -5.86 -5.14
C PHE A 19 0.88 -6.13 -4.36
N THR A 20 0.69 -7.36 -3.86
CA THR A 20 -0.48 -7.73 -3.05
C THR A 20 -0.50 -6.94 -1.74
N MET A 21 0.60 -6.93 -0.99
CA MET A 21 0.70 -6.20 0.29
C MET A 21 0.49 -4.70 0.10
N TYR A 22 1.11 -4.13 -0.93
CA TYR A 22 0.95 -2.72 -1.25
C TYR A 22 -0.51 -2.36 -1.55
N SER A 23 -1.23 -3.16 -2.34
CA SER A 23 -2.63 -2.91 -2.64
C SER A 23 -3.54 -3.06 -1.41
N VAL A 24 -3.28 -4.02 -0.53
CA VAL A 24 -4.00 -4.18 0.75
C VAL A 24 -3.81 -2.94 1.63
N CYS A 25 -2.56 -2.50 1.82
CA CYS A 25 -2.25 -1.29 2.60
C CYS A 25 -2.85 -0.02 1.97
N SER A 26 -2.89 0.05 0.64
CA SER A 26 -3.46 1.19 -0.09
C SER A 26 -4.95 1.37 0.21
N LEU A 27 -5.70 0.29 0.38
CA LEU A 27 -7.13 0.31 0.68
C LEU A 27 -7.46 0.33 2.18
N ALA A 28 -6.49 0.08 3.05
CA ALA A 28 -6.72 -0.04 4.49
C ALA A 28 -7.49 1.18 5.05
N ILE A 29 -7.03 2.39 4.79
CA ILE A 29 -7.69 3.60 5.30
C ILE A 29 -9.05 3.89 4.64
N PRO A 30 -9.21 3.84 3.30
CA PRO A 30 -10.51 4.00 2.68
C PRO A 30 -11.59 3.06 3.21
N LEU A 31 -11.27 1.79 3.40
CA LEU A 31 -12.22 0.80 3.92
C LEU A 31 -12.64 1.07 5.36
N MET A 32 -11.76 1.67 6.16
CA MET A 32 -11.99 1.89 7.59
C MET A 32 -12.41 3.32 7.94
N ILE A 33 -12.50 4.22 6.95
CA ILE A 33 -12.68 5.66 7.18
C ILE A 33 -13.93 5.98 8.02
N VAL A 34 -15.03 5.26 7.81
CA VAL A 34 -16.27 5.44 8.57
C VAL A 34 -16.10 4.97 10.01
N ALA A 35 -15.51 3.80 10.23
CA ALA A 35 -15.25 3.26 11.56
C ALA A 35 -14.26 4.15 12.35
N MET A 36 -13.25 4.69 11.66
CA MET A 36 -12.30 5.65 12.22
C MET A 36 -12.99 6.96 12.59
N GLY A 37 -13.83 7.50 11.70
CA GLY A 37 -14.58 8.74 11.94
C GLY A 37 -15.44 8.65 13.18
N ASN A 38 -16.19 7.56 13.33
CA ASN A 38 -17.02 7.30 14.49
C ASN A 38 -16.21 7.12 15.79
N SER A 39 -15.07 6.45 15.71
CA SER A 39 -14.20 6.16 16.87
C SER A 39 -13.38 7.36 17.32
N LEU A 40 -12.93 8.21 16.41
CA LEU A 40 -12.07 9.37 16.67
C LEU A 40 -12.85 10.70 16.65
N ASN A 41 -14.18 10.63 16.56
CA ASN A 41 -15.10 11.77 16.59
C ASN A 41 -14.78 12.85 15.54
N PHE A 42 -14.38 12.45 14.32
CA PHE A 42 -14.34 13.39 13.22
C PHE A 42 -15.52 13.14 12.27
N PRO A 43 -16.29 14.20 11.94
CA PRO A 43 -17.51 14.04 11.16
C PRO A 43 -17.18 13.61 9.72
N LEU A 44 -18.01 12.74 9.14
CA LEU A 44 -17.96 12.36 7.72
C LEU A 44 -19.13 12.93 6.91
N ASP A 45 -20.12 13.53 7.59
CA ASP A 45 -21.26 14.26 7.06
C ASP A 45 -21.08 15.78 7.24
N GLN A 46 -21.81 16.61 6.50
CA GLN A 46 -21.81 18.06 6.63
C GLN A 46 -20.44 18.75 6.70
N GLY A 47 -19.49 18.32 5.87
CA GLY A 47 -18.12 18.86 5.84
C GLY A 47 -17.05 17.86 6.26
N GLY A 48 -17.40 16.72 6.81
CA GLY A 48 -16.47 15.65 7.17
C GLY A 48 -15.88 14.88 6.00
N MET A 49 -16.43 15.03 4.79
CA MET A 49 -15.74 14.70 3.55
C MET A 49 -14.39 15.41 3.45
N ALA A 50 -14.27 16.62 4.01
CA ALA A 50 -13.03 17.37 4.08
C ALA A 50 -12.01 16.70 5.02
N ALA A 51 -12.43 16.13 6.15
CA ALA A 51 -11.53 15.42 7.07
C ALA A 51 -10.98 14.15 6.43
N GLY A 52 -11.82 13.32 5.82
CA GLY A 52 -11.41 12.15 5.07
C GLY A 52 -10.52 12.51 3.86
N GLY A 53 -10.88 13.56 3.13
CA GLY A 53 -10.11 14.10 2.02
C GLY A 53 -8.73 14.59 2.45
N ALA A 54 -8.61 15.24 3.62
CA ALA A 54 -7.33 15.71 4.15
C ALA A 54 -6.39 14.55 4.52
N LEU A 55 -6.91 13.45 5.07
CA LEU A 55 -6.12 12.23 5.31
C LEU A 55 -5.55 11.68 4.00
N HIS A 56 -6.40 11.56 2.98
CA HIS A 56 -5.97 11.10 1.66
C HIS A 56 -4.99 12.06 0.99
N ALA A 57 -5.26 13.37 1.03
CA ALA A 57 -4.38 14.37 0.46
C ALA A 57 -3.00 14.34 1.12
N THR A 58 -2.94 14.26 2.46
CA THR A 58 -1.69 14.15 3.20
C THR A 58 -0.87 12.94 2.73
N ARG A 59 -1.48 11.76 2.69
CA ARG A 59 -0.85 10.53 2.21
C ARG A 59 -0.34 10.69 0.77
N SER A 60 -1.19 11.21 -0.13
CA SER A 60 -0.87 11.36 -1.55
C SER A 60 0.26 12.37 -1.80
N ILE A 61 0.32 13.46 -1.06
CA ILE A 61 1.41 14.46 -1.18
C ILE A 61 2.75 13.80 -0.85
N PHE A 62 2.82 13.03 0.23
CA PHE A 62 4.05 12.32 0.61
C PHE A 62 4.38 11.17 -0.35
N MET A 63 3.38 10.50 -0.90
CA MET A 63 3.55 9.50 -1.96
C MET A 63 4.18 10.13 -3.21
N VAL A 64 3.67 11.25 -3.69
CA VAL A 64 4.22 11.95 -4.86
C VAL A 64 5.64 12.45 -4.57
N ALA A 65 5.89 13.05 -3.42
CA ALA A 65 7.24 13.49 -3.04
C ALA A 65 8.24 12.32 -3.01
N ALA A 66 7.84 11.18 -2.46
CA ALA A 66 8.66 9.98 -2.40
C ALA A 66 8.91 9.36 -3.78
N LEU A 67 7.90 9.38 -4.66
CA LEU A 67 8.02 8.92 -6.03
C LEU A 67 9.09 9.71 -6.81
N LEU A 68 9.18 11.03 -6.59
CA LEU A 68 10.19 11.87 -7.22
C LEU A 68 11.62 11.53 -6.79
N VAL A 69 11.82 11.03 -5.58
CA VAL A 69 13.15 10.71 -5.04
C VAL A 69 13.47 9.20 -5.05
N CYS A 70 12.51 8.34 -5.39
CA CYS A 70 12.67 6.88 -5.35
C CYS A 70 13.85 6.38 -6.20
N GLY A 71 14.08 7.01 -7.36
CA GLY A 71 15.19 6.68 -8.23
C GLY A 71 16.56 6.89 -7.56
N MET A 72 16.73 8.00 -6.83
CA MET A 72 17.99 8.28 -6.10
C MET A 72 18.20 7.29 -4.94
N ILE A 73 17.14 6.95 -4.23
CA ILE A 73 17.20 5.99 -3.12
C ILE A 73 17.56 4.60 -3.65
N SER A 74 16.88 4.14 -4.70
CA SER A 74 17.12 2.82 -5.30
C SER A 74 18.49 2.72 -5.98
N ALA A 75 19.03 3.81 -6.52
CA ALA A 75 20.37 3.84 -7.07
C ALA A 75 21.45 3.62 -6.00
N ARG A 76 21.24 4.09 -4.79
CA ARG A 76 22.19 3.94 -3.68
C ARG A 76 22.08 2.60 -2.95
N LEU A 77 20.86 2.13 -2.68
CA LEU A 77 20.60 0.94 -1.88
C LEU A 77 20.40 -0.33 -2.73
N GLY A 78 20.12 -0.15 -4.03
CA GLY A 78 19.67 -1.22 -4.91
C GLY A 78 18.18 -1.53 -4.73
N LYS A 79 17.51 -1.92 -5.82
CA LYS A 79 16.04 -2.11 -5.86
C LYS A 79 15.51 -3.11 -4.82
N ARG A 80 16.26 -4.19 -4.54
CA ARG A 80 15.84 -5.25 -3.59
C ARG A 80 15.74 -4.74 -2.16
N LEU A 81 16.79 -4.08 -1.67
CA LEU A 81 16.80 -3.56 -0.30
C LEU A 81 15.79 -2.43 -0.16
N THR A 82 15.72 -1.55 -1.16
CA THR A 82 14.75 -0.45 -1.16
C THR A 82 13.34 -1.00 -1.08
N MET A 83 12.98 -2.03 -1.85
CA MET A 83 11.66 -2.67 -1.80
C MET A 83 11.37 -3.24 -0.41
N GLY A 84 12.33 -3.92 0.23
CA GLY A 84 12.16 -4.43 1.59
C GLY A 84 11.91 -3.32 2.61
N TYR A 85 12.70 -2.26 2.58
CA TYR A 85 12.52 -1.11 3.49
C TYR A 85 11.19 -0.39 3.26
N THR A 86 10.74 -0.25 2.02
CA THR A 86 9.47 0.41 1.75
C THR A 86 8.27 -0.40 2.22
N MET A 87 8.30 -1.73 2.13
CA MET A 87 7.25 -2.58 2.69
C MET A 87 7.17 -2.42 4.22
N ILE A 88 8.32 -2.37 4.91
CA ILE A 88 8.36 -2.11 6.35
C ILE A 88 7.80 -0.73 6.67
N LEU A 89 8.16 0.30 5.90
CA LEU A 89 7.69 1.66 6.07
C LEU A 89 6.16 1.77 5.92
N VAL A 90 5.62 1.20 4.84
CA VAL A 90 4.17 1.18 4.59
C VAL A 90 3.44 0.43 5.70
N GLY A 91 3.87 -0.79 6.01
CA GLY A 91 3.26 -1.60 7.06
C GLY A 91 3.30 -0.92 8.42
N THR A 92 4.45 -0.33 8.79
CA THR A 92 4.59 0.42 10.05
C THR A 92 3.68 1.64 10.07
N GLY A 93 3.63 2.43 9.00
CA GLY A 93 2.76 3.60 8.91
C GLY A 93 1.28 3.25 9.09
N ILE A 94 0.81 2.20 8.42
CA ILE A 94 -0.57 1.72 8.54
C ILE A 94 -0.82 1.14 9.95
N MET A 95 0.09 0.32 10.47
CA MET A 95 -0.05 -0.26 11.80
C MET A 95 -0.09 0.80 12.90
N LEU A 96 0.72 1.86 12.80
CA LEU A 96 0.70 2.96 13.76
C LEU A 96 -0.65 3.67 13.81
N CYS A 97 -1.42 3.69 12.71
CA CYS A 97 -2.77 4.23 12.72
C CYS A 97 -3.68 3.51 13.73
N ALA A 98 -3.47 2.20 13.99
CA ALA A 98 -4.25 1.44 14.95
C ALA A 98 -4.09 1.94 16.40
N PHE A 99 -2.97 2.58 16.72
CA PHE A 99 -2.67 3.08 18.06
C PHE A 99 -3.05 4.55 18.27
N THR A 100 -3.60 5.21 17.24
CA THR A 100 -4.00 6.62 17.35
C THR A 100 -5.25 6.78 18.19
N SER A 101 -5.30 7.84 19.00
CA SER A 101 -6.44 8.22 19.83
C SER A 101 -7.12 9.52 19.36
N ALA A 102 -6.54 10.22 18.40
CA ALA A 102 -7.05 11.46 17.88
C ALA A 102 -6.78 11.58 16.36
N TYR A 103 -7.65 12.31 15.67
CA TYR A 103 -7.55 12.57 14.23
C TYR A 103 -6.15 13.03 13.79
N TRP A 104 -5.58 14.00 14.51
CA TRP A 104 -4.28 14.59 14.17
C TRP A 104 -3.11 13.60 14.22
N MET A 105 -3.24 12.55 15.01
CA MET A 105 -2.22 11.51 15.11
C MET A 105 -2.19 10.61 13.86
N LEU A 106 -3.29 10.56 13.09
CA LEU A 106 -3.34 9.83 11.82
C LEU A 106 -2.44 10.47 10.76
N LEU A 107 -2.32 11.80 10.76
CA LEU A 107 -1.56 12.52 9.74
C LEU A 107 -0.10 12.05 9.63
N PRO A 108 0.72 12.08 10.70
CA PRO A 108 2.11 11.61 10.61
C PRO A 108 2.22 10.11 10.27
N CYS A 109 1.27 9.28 10.71
CA CYS A 109 1.24 7.87 10.33
C CYS A 109 1.01 7.70 8.82
N LEU A 110 0.10 8.49 8.26
CA LEU A 110 -0.20 8.48 6.83
C LEU A 110 0.89 9.14 5.98
N MET A 111 1.61 10.14 6.51
CA MET A 111 2.82 10.67 5.87
C MET A 111 3.87 9.57 5.71
N LEU A 112 4.09 8.78 6.76
CA LEU A 112 5.03 7.67 6.74
C LEU A 112 4.61 6.58 5.75
N ALA A 113 3.34 6.17 5.79
CA ALA A 113 2.79 5.18 4.87
C ALA A 113 2.88 5.68 3.41
N GLY A 114 2.43 6.91 3.14
CA GLY A 114 2.47 7.51 1.81
C GLY A 114 3.89 7.62 1.26
N PHE A 115 4.86 7.98 2.10
CA PHE A 115 6.26 8.02 1.68
C PHE A 115 6.76 6.63 1.26
N GLY A 116 6.48 5.59 2.05
CA GLY A 116 6.80 4.22 1.69
C GLY A 116 6.11 3.78 0.38
N GLU A 117 4.83 4.11 0.23
CA GLU A 117 4.06 3.78 -0.98
C GLU A 117 4.62 4.42 -2.25
N GLY A 118 5.03 5.68 -2.19
CA GLY A 118 5.61 6.37 -3.34
C GLY A 118 6.92 5.73 -3.80
N ILE A 119 7.79 5.33 -2.87
CA ILE A 119 9.01 4.60 -3.23
C ILE A 119 8.65 3.22 -3.80
N CYS A 120 7.70 2.52 -3.19
CA CYS A 120 7.25 1.21 -3.64
C CYS A 120 6.71 1.27 -5.08
N GLU A 121 5.80 2.19 -5.36
CA GLU A 121 5.22 2.42 -6.69
C GLU A 121 6.30 2.64 -7.74
N GLY A 122 7.30 3.48 -7.44
CA GLY A 122 8.37 3.80 -8.36
C GLY A 122 9.35 2.65 -8.63
N ILE A 123 9.39 1.63 -7.77
CA ILE A 123 10.41 0.56 -7.85
C ILE A 123 9.85 -0.79 -8.25
N LEU A 124 8.61 -1.13 -7.89
CA LEU A 124 8.05 -2.46 -8.11
C LEU A 124 8.06 -2.86 -9.59
N THR A 125 7.56 -2.00 -10.47
CA THR A 125 7.53 -2.28 -11.90
C THR A 125 8.94 -2.41 -12.51
N PRO A 126 9.87 -1.45 -12.30
CA PRO A 126 11.25 -1.61 -12.77
C PRO A 126 11.98 -2.81 -12.17
N PHE A 127 11.63 -3.22 -10.94
CA PHE A 127 12.19 -4.41 -10.33
C PHE A 127 11.80 -5.69 -11.09
N VAL A 128 10.52 -5.84 -11.43
CA VAL A 128 10.02 -6.98 -12.20
C VAL A 128 10.60 -6.97 -13.63
N GLN A 129 10.75 -5.79 -14.25
CA GLN A 129 11.35 -5.65 -15.58
C GLN A 129 12.80 -6.13 -15.60
N ASP A 130 13.59 -5.76 -14.59
CA ASP A 130 15.00 -6.19 -14.49
C ASP A 130 15.15 -7.71 -14.33
N LEU A 131 14.19 -8.38 -13.68
CA LEU A 131 14.20 -9.83 -13.54
C LEU A 131 13.97 -10.54 -14.88
N HIS A 132 13.24 -9.91 -15.79
CA HIS A 132 12.79 -10.51 -17.06
C HIS A 132 13.04 -9.61 -18.28
N PRO A 133 14.32 -9.28 -18.61
CA PRO A 133 14.65 -8.33 -19.68
C PRO A 133 14.24 -8.82 -21.09
N LYS A 134 13.95 -10.13 -21.26
CA LYS A 134 13.55 -10.70 -22.57
C LYS A 134 12.04 -10.65 -22.81
N ALA A 135 11.21 -10.41 -21.77
CA ALA A 135 9.75 -10.36 -21.89
C ALA A 135 9.14 -9.56 -20.72
N PRO A 136 9.59 -8.31 -20.49
CA PRO A 136 9.24 -7.54 -19.30
C PRO A 136 7.73 -7.30 -19.19
N GLU A 137 7.04 -7.01 -20.29
CA GLU A 137 5.61 -6.68 -20.29
C GLU A 137 4.76 -7.83 -19.76
N ARG A 138 5.11 -9.07 -20.09
CA ARG A 138 4.38 -10.26 -19.65
C ARG A 138 4.40 -10.41 -18.13
N TYR A 139 5.57 -10.26 -17.54
CA TYR A 139 5.76 -10.42 -16.10
C TYR A 139 5.24 -9.24 -15.32
N VAL A 140 5.32 -8.03 -15.86
CA VAL A 140 4.69 -6.83 -15.29
C VAL A 140 3.18 -6.98 -15.26
N ASN A 141 2.55 -7.47 -16.34
CA ASN A 141 1.10 -7.71 -16.36
C ASN A 141 0.67 -8.75 -15.33
N ILE A 142 1.46 -9.82 -15.16
CA ILE A 142 1.21 -10.81 -14.11
C ILE A 142 1.33 -10.15 -12.72
N ALA A 143 2.38 -9.37 -12.47
CA ALA A 143 2.59 -8.69 -11.21
C ALA A 143 1.43 -7.72 -10.88
N HIS A 144 0.96 -6.95 -11.86
CA HIS A 144 -0.21 -6.09 -11.69
C HIS A 144 -1.52 -6.85 -11.44
N SER A 145 -1.63 -8.10 -11.92
CA SER A 145 -2.78 -8.96 -11.55
C SER A 145 -2.79 -9.27 -10.05
N PHE A 146 -1.64 -9.37 -9.41
CA PHE A 146 -1.53 -9.54 -7.95
C PHE A 146 -1.95 -8.28 -7.18
N TRP A 147 -1.84 -7.10 -7.76
CA TRP A 147 -2.45 -5.88 -7.23
C TRP A 147 -3.97 -6.04 -7.10
N SER A 148 -4.63 -6.49 -8.17
CA SER A 148 -6.09 -6.72 -8.17
C SER A 148 -6.50 -7.79 -7.17
N VAL A 149 -5.71 -8.86 -7.02
CA VAL A 149 -5.92 -9.90 -6.00
C VAL A 149 -5.86 -9.29 -4.61
N GLY A 150 -4.88 -8.44 -4.31
CA GLY A 150 -4.76 -7.77 -3.02
C GLY A 150 -5.94 -6.83 -2.73
N ILE A 151 -6.44 -6.10 -3.74
CA ILE A 151 -7.67 -5.30 -3.62
C ILE A 151 -8.86 -6.18 -3.22
N CYS A 152 -9.08 -7.29 -3.94
CA CYS A 152 -10.16 -8.22 -3.62
C CYS A 152 -10.04 -8.77 -2.19
N LEU A 153 -8.85 -9.20 -1.79
CA LEU A 153 -8.59 -9.68 -0.44
C LEU A 153 -8.88 -8.62 0.62
N ALA A 154 -8.39 -7.39 0.42
CA ALA A 154 -8.64 -6.30 1.35
C ALA A 154 -10.13 -6.01 1.53
N VAL A 155 -10.88 -5.94 0.43
CA VAL A 155 -12.32 -5.67 0.48
C VAL A 155 -13.09 -6.79 1.16
N ILE A 156 -12.79 -8.05 0.82
CA ILE A 156 -13.49 -9.20 1.37
C ILE A 156 -13.15 -9.40 2.85
N VAL A 157 -11.87 -9.37 3.20
CA VAL A 157 -11.42 -9.65 4.57
C VAL A 157 -11.73 -8.46 5.48
N ALA A 158 -11.24 -7.27 5.16
CA ALA A 158 -11.46 -6.11 6.01
C ALA A 158 -12.94 -5.70 6.05
N GLY A 159 -13.61 -5.69 4.90
CA GLY A 159 -15.06 -5.42 4.84
C GLY A 159 -15.89 -6.45 5.60
N GLY A 160 -15.56 -7.73 5.47
CA GLY A 160 -16.20 -8.81 6.22
C GLY A 160 -16.01 -8.67 7.72
N LEU A 161 -14.78 -8.45 8.18
CA LEU A 161 -14.46 -8.26 9.61
C LEU A 161 -15.18 -7.03 10.19
N LEU A 162 -15.19 -5.91 9.48
CA LEU A 162 -15.92 -4.71 9.90
C LEU A 162 -17.43 -4.95 9.98
N THR A 163 -18.00 -5.71 9.04
CA THR A 163 -19.44 -6.08 9.06
C THR A 163 -19.79 -6.97 10.26
N LEU A 164 -18.85 -7.81 10.67
CA LEU A 164 -18.96 -8.63 11.88
C LEU A 164 -18.76 -7.84 13.19
N GLY A 165 -18.53 -6.53 13.11
CA GLY A 165 -18.34 -5.65 14.26
C GLY A 165 -16.93 -5.70 14.86
N VAL A 166 -15.95 -6.27 14.14
CA VAL A 166 -14.55 -6.26 14.61
C VAL A 166 -14.04 -4.83 14.63
N ASN A 167 -13.35 -4.46 15.70
CA ASN A 167 -12.77 -3.12 15.82
C ASN A 167 -11.76 -2.85 14.70
N TRP A 168 -11.88 -1.72 14.03
CA TRP A 168 -11.02 -1.32 12.93
C TRP A 168 -9.51 -1.33 13.28
N ARG A 169 -9.17 -1.10 14.57
CA ARG A 169 -7.79 -1.17 15.04
C ARG A 169 -7.21 -2.59 14.95
N LEU A 170 -8.03 -3.59 15.25
CA LEU A 170 -7.64 -4.99 15.11
C LEU A 170 -7.52 -5.37 13.64
N VAL A 171 -8.43 -4.86 12.80
CA VAL A 171 -8.38 -5.12 11.35
C VAL A 171 -7.13 -4.52 10.70
N LEU A 172 -6.62 -3.38 11.18
CA LEU A 172 -5.33 -2.83 10.71
C LEU A 172 -4.12 -3.64 11.17
N GLY A 173 -4.25 -4.41 12.24
CA GLY A 173 -3.16 -5.24 12.79
C GLY A 173 -3.13 -6.68 12.23
N THR A 174 -4.13 -7.05 11.42
CA THR A 174 -4.19 -8.38 10.76
C THR A 174 -3.63 -8.35 9.35
#